data_6e1443c49ca5c6f484fbdbcdc0c16403
#
_entry.id   6e1443c49ca5c6f484fbdbcdc0c16403
#
_cell.length_a   1.000
_cell.length_b   1.000
_cell.length_c   1.000
_cell.angle_alpha   90.00
_cell.angle_beta   90.00
_cell.angle_gamma   90.00
#
_symmetry.space_group_name_H-M   'P 1'
#
loop_
_entity.id
_entity.type
_entity.pdbx_description
1 polymer ?
#
loop_
_entity_poly.entity_id
_entity_poly.type
_entity_poly.pdbx_seq_one_letter_code
_entity_poly.pdbx_strand_id
1 'polypeptide(L)'
;MRRNLMGNKKLLSTLLLSSLFLVACQSQKAPEETTTVETTTETTTTTVSTTVEVKPDYSLYDGIISKYATVTKNSKGDVDQSINTIAYLLRNEEIYTGIDYALYDLDKNGTDELIISFILQNGNHIPLDIYTLKDGQVIRLTSPEVKLASIGERVLLDTLVDGSLLMSTSSSAGQNIHMIQYKFDSTGTKLEQTHEWKIDRSKGEKVPEGLPESIKKDEFTYKSVYTKPVTKKEASAQKGINIVEIQNGDYSSLAGTWKNAQGYTIVFDKNGLVSEHSEIFTVKPEKDGTVLRLGVRPKGGGVGGYFILIIPAGAEAPKVNNGDGTTKPAQSDNSRDRLYAGQDYSGKPDHFLYKVD
;
A
#
# COMPACT_ATOMS: atom_id res chain seq x y z
N MET A 1 50.07 -30.33 19.35
CA MET A 1 50.09 -31.78 19.71
C MET A 1 48.73 -32.37 19.36
N ARG A 2 48.75 -33.43 18.51
CA ARG A 2 47.72 -34.45 18.18
C ARG A 2 46.38 -33.92 17.62
N ARG A 3 46.11 -34.06 16.31
CA ARG A 3 45.84 -35.25 15.42
C ARG A 3 44.65 -36.08 15.92
N ASN A 4 43.61 -36.16 15.15
CA ASN A 4 43.11 -37.14 14.16
C ASN A 4 41.61 -37.34 14.40
N LEU A 5 40.71 -37.82 13.57
CA LEU A 5 40.70 -38.47 12.25
C LEU A 5 39.22 -38.57 11.80
N MET A 6 38.99 -38.37 10.54
CA MET A 6 38.15 -39.11 9.59
C MET A 6 36.91 -39.91 10.03
N GLY A 7 35.89 -39.80 9.24
CA GLY A 7 34.76 -40.71 9.20
C GLY A 7 33.83 -40.50 8.01
N ASN A 8 34.30 -40.84 6.80
CA ASN A 8 33.46 -41.05 5.61
C ASN A 8 32.49 -42.21 5.83
N LYS A 9 31.21 -42.06 5.49
CA LYS A 9 30.36 -43.18 5.09
C LYS A 9 29.51 -42.78 3.89
N LYS A 10 29.90 -43.37 2.74
CA LYS A 10 29.07 -43.61 1.56
C LYS A 10 28.11 -44.75 1.85
N LEU A 11 26.91 -44.70 1.34
CA LEU A 11 26.04 -45.81 0.89
C LEU A 11 24.86 -45.18 0.20
N LEU A 12 24.59 -45.46 -0.92
CA LEU A 12 24.30 -46.50 -1.89
C LEU A 12 22.88 -46.33 -2.45
N SER A 13 22.85 -46.19 -3.77
CA SER A 13 21.72 -46.23 -4.68
C SER A 13 20.71 -47.34 -4.41
N THR A 14 19.44 -47.03 -4.67
CA THR A 14 18.51 -48.05 -5.18
C THR A 14 17.61 -47.44 -6.25
N LEU A 15 17.87 -47.80 -7.50
CA LEU A 15 16.97 -47.71 -8.65
C LEU A 15 15.81 -48.70 -8.44
N LEU A 16 14.61 -48.27 -8.70
CA LEU A 16 13.47 -49.15 -8.96
C LEU A 16 12.84 -48.72 -10.27
N LEU A 17 13.09 -49.52 -11.32
CA LEU A 17 12.36 -49.56 -12.59
C LEU A 17 10.95 -50.09 -12.31
N SER A 18 9.96 -49.47 -12.89
CA SER A 18 8.61 -50.07 -13.08
C SER A 18 8.19 -49.91 -14.53
N SER A 19 7.97 -51.06 -15.10
CA SER A 19 7.73 -51.41 -16.48
C SER A 19 6.39 -50.92 -17.03
N LEU A 20 6.44 -50.44 -18.29
CA LEU A 20 5.28 -50.27 -19.18
C LEU A 20 4.65 -51.63 -19.54
N PHE A 21 3.33 -51.71 -19.49
CA PHE A 21 2.57 -52.73 -20.20
C PHE A 21 1.80 -52.08 -21.35
N LEU A 22 2.23 -52.38 -22.58
CA LEU A 22 1.51 -52.20 -23.81
C LEU A 22 0.70 -53.48 -24.04
N VAL A 23 -0.63 -53.38 -24.17
CA VAL A 23 -1.49 -54.45 -24.68
C VAL A 23 -1.93 -54.11 -26.08
N ALA A 24 -1.47 -54.88 -27.06
CA ALA A 24 -1.87 -54.84 -28.44
C ALA A 24 -3.17 -55.61 -28.65
N CYS A 25 -4.13 -55.02 -29.36
CA CYS A 25 -5.31 -55.68 -29.86
C CYS A 25 -4.99 -56.49 -31.12
N GLN A 26 -5.34 -57.71 -31.15
CA GLN A 26 -5.35 -58.55 -32.34
C GLN A 26 -6.78 -58.97 -32.69
N SER A 27 -7.20 -58.71 -33.90
CA SER A 27 -8.49 -59.02 -34.48
C SER A 27 -8.58 -60.50 -34.85
N GLN A 28 -9.69 -61.15 -34.53
CA GLN A 28 -10.12 -62.38 -35.21
C GLN A 28 -11.62 -62.31 -35.56
N LYS A 29 -11.93 -62.83 -36.75
CA LYS A 29 -13.16 -62.74 -37.53
C LYS A 29 -14.02 -64.01 -37.40
N ALA A 30 -15.35 -63.81 -37.16
CA ALA A 30 -16.56 -64.58 -37.54
C ALA A 30 -16.81 -65.98 -36.93
N PRO A 31 -18.09 -66.48 -36.80
CA PRO A 31 -19.15 -66.31 -37.78
C PRO A 31 -20.54 -65.88 -37.22
N GLU A 32 -21.45 -65.61 -38.18
CA GLU A 32 -22.83 -65.17 -38.01
C GLU A 32 -23.74 -66.20 -37.30
N GLU A 33 -24.58 -65.68 -36.36
CA GLU A 33 -25.90 -66.27 -36.08
C GLU A 33 -26.92 -65.15 -35.93
N THR A 34 -28.02 -65.32 -36.67
CA THR A 34 -29.14 -64.39 -36.76
C THR A 34 -30.02 -64.56 -35.50
N THR A 35 -30.21 -63.51 -34.73
CA THR A 35 -31.30 -63.46 -33.74
C THR A 35 -31.86 -62.04 -33.63
N THR A 36 -33.15 -61.98 -33.69
CA THR A 36 -34.13 -60.94 -33.72
C THR A 36 -33.80 -59.73 -32.81
N VAL A 37 -33.86 -58.52 -33.41
CA VAL A 37 -33.65 -57.21 -32.73
C VAL A 37 -34.92 -56.81 -32.01
N GLU A 38 -34.88 -56.75 -30.66
CA GLU A 38 -35.74 -55.85 -29.90
C GLU A 38 -35.03 -54.51 -29.73
N THR A 39 -35.58 -53.47 -30.33
CA THR A 39 -35.07 -52.10 -30.21
C THR A 39 -35.56 -51.52 -28.92
N THR A 40 -34.71 -51.57 -27.88
CA THR A 40 -34.92 -50.78 -26.68
C THR A 40 -34.30 -49.41 -26.91
N THR A 41 -35.13 -48.39 -27.13
CA THR A 41 -34.69 -46.99 -27.22
C THR A 41 -34.35 -46.50 -25.82
N GLU A 42 -33.07 -46.51 -25.45
CA GLU A 42 -32.60 -45.78 -24.24
C GLU A 42 -32.61 -44.29 -24.54
N THR A 43 -33.56 -43.59 -23.95
CA THR A 43 -33.59 -42.12 -23.93
C THR A 43 -32.52 -41.64 -22.97
N THR A 44 -31.34 -41.29 -23.49
CA THR A 44 -30.30 -40.64 -22.69
C THR A 44 -30.77 -39.20 -22.39
N THR A 45 -31.33 -38.98 -21.20
CA THR A 45 -31.65 -37.66 -20.71
C THR A 45 -30.34 -36.96 -20.34
N THR A 46 -29.80 -36.17 -21.22
CA THR A 46 -28.67 -35.26 -20.91
C THR A 46 -29.21 -34.14 -20.01
N THR A 47 -29.01 -34.27 -18.69
CA THR A 47 -29.28 -33.20 -17.75
C THR A 47 -28.22 -32.12 -17.99
N VAL A 48 -28.58 -31.10 -18.75
CA VAL A 48 -27.75 -29.86 -18.83
C VAL A 48 -27.93 -29.16 -17.47
N SER A 49 -26.96 -29.34 -16.58
CA SER A 49 -26.85 -28.56 -15.37
C SER A 49 -26.46 -27.12 -15.77
N THR A 50 -27.44 -26.26 -15.93
CA THR A 50 -27.21 -24.82 -16.06
C THR A 50 -26.78 -24.33 -14.67
N THR A 51 -25.49 -24.22 -14.44
CA THR A 51 -24.94 -23.49 -13.30
C THR A 51 -25.36 -22.05 -13.46
N VAL A 52 -26.38 -21.61 -12.76
CA VAL A 52 -26.73 -20.19 -12.67
C VAL A 52 -25.57 -19.52 -11.93
N GLU A 53 -24.82 -18.72 -12.64
CA GLU A 53 -23.77 -17.89 -12.04
C GLU A 53 -24.45 -16.90 -11.09
N VAL A 54 -24.40 -17.18 -9.81
CA VAL A 54 -24.96 -16.31 -8.77
C VAL A 54 -23.94 -15.16 -8.60
N LYS A 55 -24.30 -13.98 -9.09
CA LYS A 55 -23.47 -12.80 -8.88
C LYS A 55 -23.36 -12.49 -7.38
N PRO A 56 -22.16 -12.11 -6.90
CA PRO A 56 -21.96 -11.71 -5.50
C PRO A 56 -22.89 -10.56 -5.11
N ASP A 57 -23.49 -10.64 -3.94
CA ASP A 57 -24.28 -9.55 -3.35
C ASP A 57 -23.39 -8.60 -2.55
N TYR A 58 -22.89 -7.57 -3.20
CA TYR A 58 -22.01 -6.58 -2.58
C TYR A 58 -22.71 -5.65 -1.58
N SER A 59 -24.05 -5.67 -1.47
CA SER A 59 -24.77 -4.94 -0.42
C SER A 59 -24.43 -5.45 0.99
N LEU A 60 -23.91 -6.66 1.10
CA LEU A 60 -23.41 -7.23 2.36
C LEU A 60 -22.23 -6.40 2.94
N TYR A 61 -21.49 -5.66 2.13
CA TYR A 61 -20.44 -4.76 2.59
C TYR A 61 -20.95 -3.47 3.24
N ASP A 62 -22.23 -3.10 3.06
CA ASP A 62 -22.79 -1.83 3.56
C ASP A 62 -22.64 -1.70 5.09
N GLY A 63 -22.73 -2.83 5.81
CA GLY A 63 -22.51 -2.87 7.26
C GLY A 63 -21.10 -2.43 7.65
N ILE A 64 -20.07 -2.85 6.91
CA ILE A 64 -18.68 -2.46 7.14
C ILE A 64 -18.46 -0.99 6.74
N ILE A 65 -18.92 -0.59 5.55
CA ILE A 65 -18.82 0.78 5.06
C ILE A 65 -19.44 1.76 6.06
N SER A 66 -20.61 1.40 6.62
CA SER A 66 -21.31 2.20 7.63
C SER A 66 -20.51 2.37 8.92
N LYS A 67 -19.74 1.36 9.37
CA LYS A 67 -18.86 1.47 10.54
C LYS A 67 -17.76 2.52 10.30
N TYR A 68 -17.12 2.48 9.14
CA TYR A 68 -16.11 3.48 8.78
C TYR A 68 -16.69 4.89 8.64
N ALA A 69 -17.93 5.03 8.15
CA ALA A 69 -18.62 6.31 8.09
C ALA A 69 -18.89 6.96 9.45
N THR A 70 -18.85 6.19 10.53
CA THR A 70 -19.08 6.68 11.91
C THR A 70 -17.78 7.04 12.66
N VAL A 71 -16.61 6.74 12.11
CA VAL A 71 -15.30 6.96 12.77
C VAL A 71 -15.14 8.38 13.32
N THR A 72 -15.59 9.40 12.59
CA THR A 72 -15.51 10.80 13.01
C THR A 72 -16.65 11.25 13.92
N LYS A 73 -17.75 10.48 13.98
CA LYS A 73 -18.95 10.82 14.75
C LYS A 73 -18.88 10.30 16.20
N ASN A 74 -18.16 9.22 16.44
CA ASN A 74 -18.05 8.61 17.75
C ASN A 74 -17.22 9.48 18.70
N SER A 75 -17.51 9.44 20.00
CA SER A 75 -16.73 10.15 21.01
C SER A 75 -15.31 9.58 21.13
N LYS A 76 -14.38 10.36 21.71
CA LYS A 76 -12.95 10.03 21.77
C LYS A 76 -12.63 8.71 22.51
N GLY A 77 -13.59 8.15 23.25
CA GLY A 77 -13.47 6.87 23.96
C GLY A 77 -14.10 5.68 23.24
N ASP A 78 -14.96 5.93 22.25
CA ASP A 78 -15.68 4.88 21.54
C ASP A 78 -14.88 4.46 20.30
N VAL A 79 -14.18 3.35 20.42
CA VAL A 79 -13.40 2.76 19.34
C VAL A 79 -13.97 1.39 19.02
N ASP A 80 -14.52 1.22 17.83
CA ASP A 80 -14.98 -0.07 17.32
C ASP A 80 -13.77 -0.95 16.98
N GLN A 81 -13.53 -2.00 17.76
CA GLN A 81 -12.43 -2.93 17.55
C GLN A 81 -12.67 -3.91 16.39
N SER A 82 -13.87 -3.95 15.83
CA SER A 82 -14.21 -4.83 14.71
C SER A 82 -13.71 -4.31 13.35
N ILE A 83 -13.19 -3.07 13.32
CA ILE A 83 -12.57 -2.44 12.16
C ILE A 83 -11.10 -2.10 12.46
N ASN A 84 -10.37 -1.64 11.45
CA ASN A 84 -9.01 -1.14 11.68
C ASN A 84 -9.04 0.16 12.50
N THR A 85 -8.51 0.09 13.73
CA THR A 85 -8.53 1.23 14.67
C THR A 85 -7.63 2.39 14.23
N ILE A 86 -6.71 2.18 13.30
CA ILE A 86 -5.93 3.26 12.69
C ILE A 86 -6.84 4.28 11.99
N ALA A 87 -8.01 3.87 11.50
CA ALA A 87 -9.01 4.78 10.92
C ALA A 87 -9.36 5.97 11.83
N TYR A 88 -9.25 5.80 13.16
CA TYR A 88 -9.52 6.87 14.13
C TYR A 88 -8.50 8.00 14.11
N LEU A 89 -7.33 7.86 13.46
CA LEU A 89 -6.40 8.96 13.20
C LEU A 89 -7.06 10.08 12.38
N LEU A 90 -8.08 9.76 11.60
CA LEU A 90 -8.86 10.76 10.86
C LEU A 90 -9.41 11.89 11.74
N ARG A 91 -9.61 11.65 13.04
CA ARG A 91 -10.12 12.65 13.98
C ARG A 91 -9.10 13.74 14.30
N ASN A 92 -7.83 13.40 14.39
CA ASN A 92 -6.78 14.25 14.94
C ASN A 92 -5.70 14.60 13.93
N GLU A 93 -5.48 13.78 12.92
CA GLU A 93 -4.43 13.98 11.93
C GLU A 93 -4.99 14.73 10.70
N GLU A 94 -4.44 15.92 10.44
CA GLU A 94 -4.89 16.74 9.31
C GLU A 94 -4.48 16.16 7.95
N ILE A 95 -3.47 15.30 7.94
CA ILE A 95 -2.99 14.63 6.72
C ILE A 95 -4.07 13.78 6.03
N TYR A 96 -5.04 13.27 6.80
CA TYR A 96 -6.14 12.47 6.28
C TYR A 96 -7.38 13.34 6.08
N THR A 97 -7.87 13.40 4.84
CA THR A 97 -9.03 14.21 4.46
C THR A 97 -10.33 13.42 4.44
N GLY A 98 -10.25 12.10 4.43
CA GLY A 98 -11.44 11.25 4.40
C GLY A 98 -11.11 9.76 4.37
N ILE A 99 -12.17 8.99 4.15
CA ILE A 99 -12.15 7.55 3.90
C ILE A 99 -12.96 7.28 2.65
N ASP A 100 -12.40 6.54 1.72
CA ASP A 100 -13.04 5.99 0.54
C ASP A 100 -13.04 4.47 0.59
N TYR A 101 -13.84 3.85 -0.28
CA TYR A 101 -13.75 2.44 -0.58
C TYR A 101 -13.71 2.18 -2.08
N ALA A 102 -13.14 1.05 -2.47
CA ALA A 102 -13.21 0.51 -3.80
C ALA A 102 -13.61 -0.96 -3.74
N LEU A 103 -14.25 -1.45 -4.80
CA LEU A 103 -14.49 -2.86 -5.06
C LEU A 103 -13.54 -3.28 -6.18
N TYR A 104 -12.78 -4.34 -5.98
CA TYR A 104 -11.80 -4.82 -6.95
C TYR A 104 -11.50 -6.31 -6.71
N ASP A 105 -11.58 -7.13 -7.74
CA ASP A 105 -11.28 -8.57 -7.70
C ASP A 105 -9.75 -8.77 -7.66
N LEU A 106 -9.19 -8.79 -6.44
CA LEU A 106 -7.74 -8.83 -6.20
C LEU A 106 -7.15 -10.19 -6.58
N ASP A 107 -7.81 -11.29 -6.27
CA ASP A 107 -7.34 -12.67 -6.49
C ASP A 107 -7.87 -13.30 -7.77
N LYS A 108 -8.70 -12.56 -8.53
CA LYS A 108 -9.32 -12.95 -9.81
C LYS A 108 -10.21 -14.17 -9.71
N ASN A 109 -10.92 -14.30 -8.57
CA ASN A 109 -11.87 -15.38 -8.32
C ASN A 109 -13.31 -15.05 -8.78
N GLY A 110 -13.56 -13.85 -9.31
CA GLY A 110 -14.86 -13.35 -9.76
C GLY A 110 -15.68 -12.66 -8.66
N THR A 111 -15.11 -12.47 -7.48
CA THR A 111 -15.72 -11.73 -6.36
C THR A 111 -14.83 -10.55 -6.02
N ASP A 112 -15.38 -9.32 -6.08
CA ASP A 112 -14.61 -8.14 -5.71
C ASP A 112 -14.41 -8.07 -4.19
N GLU A 113 -13.19 -7.78 -3.78
CA GLU A 113 -12.86 -7.40 -2.41
C GLU A 113 -13.28 -5.95 -2.16
N LEU A 114 -13.73 -5.69 -0.93
CA LEU A 114 -13.92 -4.33 -0.41
C LEU A 114 -12.60 -3.82 0.16
N ILE A 115 -12.05 -2.79 -0.45
CA ILE A 115 -10.82 -2.10 -0.01
C ILE A 115 -11.21 -0.78 0.63
N ILE A 116 -11.01 -0.64 1.92
CA ILE A 116 -11.19 0.63 2.65
C ILE A 116 -9.86 1.37 2.67
N SER A 117 -9.87 2.66 2.37
CA SER A 117 -8.64 3.47 2.30
C SER A 117 -8.80 4.84 2.92
N PHE A 118 -7.74 5.38 3.54
CA PHE A 118 -7.63 6.81 3.79
C PHE A 118 -7.49 7.57 2.48
N ILE A 119 -8.04 8.79 2.47
CA ILE A 119 -7.73 9.82 1.48
C ILE A 119 -6.71 10.78 2.11
N LEU A 120 -5.56 10.94 1.46
CA LEU A 120 -4.57 11.94 1.83
C LEU A 120 -4.91 13.30 1.24
N GLN A 121 -4.32 14.38 1.75
CA GLN A 121 -4.50 15.74 1.23
C GLN A 121 -4.15 15.87 -0.26
N ASN A 122 -3.21 15.08 -0.77
CA ASN A 122 -2.84 15.04 -2.18
C ASN A 122 -3.72 14.11 -3.04
N GLY A 123 -4.85 13.64 -2.50
CA GLY A 123 -5.77 12.75 -3.18
C GLY A 123 -5.29 11.30 -3.31
N ASN A 124 -4.15 10.95 -2.70
CA ASN A 124 -3.69 9.57 -2.68
C ASN A 124 -4.48 8.74 -1.67
N HIS A 125 -4.60 7.44 -1.95
CA HIS A 125 -5.26 6.48 -1.08
C HIS A 125 -4.22 5.59 -0.38
N ILE A 126 -4.45 5.32 0.92
CA ILE A 126 -3.70 4.36 1.71
C ILE A 126 -4.67 3.28 2.20
N PRO A 127 -4.51 2.01 1.80
CA PRO A 127 -5.34 0.94 2.29
C PRO A 127 -5.32 0.85 3.82
N LEU A 128 -6.50 0.68 4.41
CA LEU A 128 -6.73 0.50 5.84
C LEU A 128 -7.20 -0.92 6.17
N ASP A 129 -8.05 -1.47 5.31
CA ASP A 129 -8.67 -2.76 5.56
C ASP A 129 -9.13 -3.39 4.24
N ILE A 130 -9.14 -4.73 4.19
CA ILE A 130 -9.62 -5.49 3.04
C ILE A 130 -10.56 -6.59 3.54
N TYR A 131 -11.71 -6.72 2.88
CA TYR A 131 -12.73 -7.72 3.15
C TYR A 131 -13.10 -8.45 1.87
N THR A 132 -13.47 -9.74 1.99
CA THR A 132 -14.02 -10.54 0.89
C THR A 132 -15.40 -11.09 1.24
N LEU A 133 -16.10 -11.64 0.25
CA LEU A 133 -17.37 -12.32 0.40
C LEU A 133 -17.23 -13.82 0.14
N LYS A 134 -17.74 -14.64 1.05
CA LYS A 134 -17.85 -16.07 0.84
C LYS A 134 -19.13 -16.60 1.47
N ASP A 135 -19.91 -17.32 0.69
CA ASP A 135 -21.16 -17.98 1.13
C ASP A 135 -22.10 -17.01 1.88
N GLY A 136 -22.24 -15.77 1.38
CA GLY A 136 -23.08 -14.72 1.97
C GLY A 136 -22.53 -14.11 3.24
N GLN A 137 -21.26 -14.36 3.58
CA GLN A 137 -20.60 -13.77 4.74
C GLN A 137 -19.48 -12.81 4.34
N VAL A 138 -19.35 -11.71 5.10
CA VAL A 138 -18.22 -10.76 4.98
C VAL A 138 -17.08 -11.24 5.85
N ILE A 139 -15.92 -11.46 5.26
CA ILE A 139 -14.72 -11.95 5.94
C ILE A 139 -13.65 -10.85 5.86
N ARG A 140 -13.07 -10.48 7.01
CA ARG A 140 -11.98 -9.52 7.10
C ARG A 140 -10.64 -10.23 6.81
N LEU A 141 -10.01 -9.90 5.69
CA LEU A 141 -8.73 -10.48 5.27
C LEU A 141 -7.55 -9.91 6.06
N THR A 142 -7.57 -8.59 6.36
CA THR A 142 -6.52 -7.88 7.09
C THR A 142 -6.74 -7.90 8.60
N SER A 143 -7.00 -9.08 9.13
CA SER A 143 -7.33 -9.30 10.54
C SER A 143 -6.08 -9.33 11.45
N PRO A 144 -6.25 -9.28 12.79
CA PRO A 144 -5.13 -9.43 13.74
C PRO A 144 -4.37 -10.74 13.59
N GLU A 145 -5.06 -11.82 13.18
CA GLU A 145 -4.48 -13.17 13.03
C GLU A 145 -3.37 -13.19 11.98
N VAL A 146 -3.51 -12.38 10.93
CA VAL A 146 -2.49 -12.23 9.88
C VAL A 146 -1.55 -11.03 10.11
N LYS A 147 -1.65 -10.37 11.29
CA LYS A 147 -0.82 -9.22 11.71
C LYS A 147 -1.00 -7.97 10.82
N LEU A 148 -2.13 -7.85 10.15
CA LEU A 148 -2.44 -6.72 9.28
C LEU A 148 -3.48 -5.74 9.86
N ALA A 149 -3.92 -5.92 11.11
CA ALA A 149 -4.94 -5.07 11.73
C ALA A 149 -4.52 -3.61 11.96
N SER A 150 -3.23 -3.29 11.76
CA SER A 150 -2.68 -1.94 11.98
C SER A 150 -2.11 -1.31 10.70
N ILE A 151 -2.54 -1.78 9.53
CA ILE A 151 -2.15 -1.13 8.26
C ILE A 151 -2.73 0.29 8.19
N GLY A 152 -2.01 1.18 7.53
CA GLY A 152 -2.45 2.57 7.29
C GLY A 152 -1.36 3.60 7.47
N GLU A 153 -0.90 3.90 8.69
CA GLU A 153 0.05 5.01 8.93
C GLU A 153 1.51 4.62 8.65
N ARG A 154 2.03 3.66 9.42
CA ARG A 154 3.45 3.23 9.38
C ARG A 154 3.63 1.83 8.83
N VAL A 155 2.53 1.12 8.68
CA VAL A 155 2.44 -0.20 8.09
C VAL A 155 1.69 -0.04 6.77
N LEU A 156 2.41 -0.02 5.67
CA LEU A 156 1.83 0.13 4.34
C LEU A 156 1.45 -1.24 3.79
N LEU A 157 0.38 -1.28 3.03
CA LEU A 157 -0.03 -2.46 2.29
C LEU A 157 -0.24 -2.08 0.82
N ASP A 158 0.56 -2.67 -0.05
CA ASP A 158 0.43 -2.53 -1.49
C ASP A 158 -0.30 -3.75 -2.07
N THR A 159 -1.24 -3.52 -2.98
CA THR A 159 -1.91 -4.55 -3.77
C THR A 159 -1.15 -4.73 -5.08
N LEU A 160 -0.77 -5.97 -5.42
CA LEU A 160 0.10 -6.26 -6.55
C LEU A 160 -0.69 -6.87 -7.72
N VAL A 161 -0.19 -6.65 -8.95
CA VAL A 161 -0.86 -7.09 -10.19
C VAL A 161 -1.04 -8.61 -10.32
N ASP A 162 -0.28 -9.40 -9.55
CA ASP A 162 -0.38 -10.86 -9.49
C ASP A 162 -1.40 -11.35 -8.44
N GLY A 163 -2.15 -10.43 -7.81
CA GLY A 163 -3.11 -10.72 -6.75
C GLY A 163 -2.49 -10.88 -5.36
N SER A 164 -1.17 -10.80 -5.23
CA SER A 164 -0.53 -10.81 -3.92
C SER A 164 -0.58 -9.44 -3.25
N LEU A 165 -0.37 -9.41 -1.93
CA LEU A 165 -0.30 -8.20 -1.12
C LEU A 165 1.10 -8.08 -0.52
N LEU A 166 1.64 -6.86 -0.48
CA LEU A 166 2.96 -6.60 0.09
C LEU A 166 2.84 -5.63 1.25
N MET A 167 2.97 -6.15 2.46
CA MET A 167 3.10 -5.33 3.66
C MET A 167 4.53 -4.82 3.78
N SER A 168 4.68 -3.55 4.10
CA SER A 168 5.98 -2.96 4.36
C SER A 168 5.95 -1.99 5.54
N THR A 169 7.01 -2.00 6.33
CA THR A 169 7.24 -1.06 7.42
C THR A 169 8.72 -0.71 7.50
N SER A 170 9.03 0.44 8.09
CA SER A 170 10.42 0.86 8.27
C SER A 170 10.66 1.49 9.63
N SER A 171 11.90 1.39 10.08
CA SER A 171 12.42 2.03 11.29
C SER A 171 13.78 2.67 11.02
N SER A 172 14.29 3.43 12.01
CA SER A 172 15.59 4.08 11.93
C SER A 172 15.73 4.94 10.65
N ALA A 173 14.74 5.81 10.39
CA ALA A 173 14.70 6.69 9.22
C ALA A 173 14.84 5.93 7.88
N GLY A 174 14.25 4.74 7.79
CA GLY A 174 14.30 3.92 6.58
C GLY A 174 15.53 3.02 6.42
N GLN A 175 16.39 2.95 7.43
CA GLN A 175 17.55 2.05 7.40
C GLN A 175 17.12 0.59 7.51
N ASN A 176 16.17 0.29 8.40
CA ASN A 176 15.63 -1.05 8.56
C ASN A 176 14.26 -1.13 7.89
N ILE A 177 14.13 -2.05 6.95
CA ILE A 177 12.87 -2.31 6.25
C ILE A 177 12.44 -3.73 6.57
N HIS A 178 11.18 -3.90 6.92
CA HIS A 178 10.55 -5.19 7.08
C HIS A 178 9.42 -5.32 6.06
N MET A 179 9.45 -6.36 5.26
CA MET A 179 8.45 -6.62 4.21
C MET A 179 7.93 -8.04 4.36
N ILE A 180 6.62 -8.21 4.16
CA ILE A 180 5.96 -9.52 4.15
C ILE A 180 5.04 -9.56 2.94
N GLN A 181 5.21 -10.60 2.11
CA GLN A 181 4.29 -10.87 1.02
C GLN A 181 3.24 -11.88 1.45
N TYR A 182 1.99 -11.60 1.10
CA TYR A 182 0.84 -12.47 1.35
C TYR A 182 0.20 -12.88 0.03
N LYS A 183 -0.38 -14.07 0.01
CA LYS A 183 -1.27 -14.52 -1.07
C LYS A 183 -2.58 -15.00 -0.46
N PHE A 184 -3.63 -14.95 -1.26
CA PHE A 184 -4.89 -15.57 -0.90
C PHE A 184 -4.71 -17.09 -0.83
N ASP A 185 -5.37 -17.73 0.12
CA ASP A 185 -5.48 -19.17 0.16
C ASP A 185 -6.36 -19.68 -1.00
N SER A 186 -6.43 -20.99 -1.20
CA SER A 186 -7.21 -21.60 -2.28
C SER A 186 -8.71 -21.33 -2.21
N THR A 187 -9.21 -20.83 -1.07
CA THR A 187 -10.62 -20.47 -0.87
C THR A 187 -10.91 -18.99 -1.09
N GLY A 188 -9.88 -18.14 -1.20
CA GLY A 188 -9.99 -16.70 -1.27
C GLY A 188 -10.42 -16.03 0.05
N THR A 189 -10.39 -16.78 1.18
CA THR A 189 -10.92 -16.28 2.46
C THR A 189 -9.88 -15.94 3.50
N LYS A 190 -8.62 -16.24 3.23
CA LYS A 190 -7.50 -15.98 4.13
C LYS A 190 -6.28 -15.49 3.35
N LEU A 191 -5.46 -14.72 4.04
CA LEU A 191 -4.14 -14.34 3.55
C LEU A 191 -3.08 -15.23 4.21
N GLU A 192 -2.25 -15.86 3.40
CA GLU A 192 -1.13 -16.67 3.84
C GLU A 192 0.19 -15.96 3.54
N GLN A 193 1.06 -15.88 4.55
CA GLN A 193 2.40 -15.34 4.38
C GLN A 193 3.21 -16.27 3.47
N THR A 194 3.76 -15.73 2.38
CA THR A 194 4.59 -16.49 1.43
C THR A 194 6.07 -16.17 1.57
N HIS A 195 6.41 -14.91 1.80
CA HIS A 195 7.78 -14.45 1.94
C HIS A 195 7.89 -13.38 3.03
N GLU A 196 9.07 -13.32 3.66
CA GLU A 196 9.43 -12.30 4.64
C GLU A 196 10.86 -11.84 4.39
N TRP A 197 11.07 -10.52 4.38
CA TRP A 197 12.38 -9.89 4.23
C TRP A 197 12.63 -8.88 5.35
N LYS A 198 13.82 -8.92 5.91
CA LYS A 198 14.34 -7.94 6.86
C LYS A 198 15.60 -7.36 6.26
N ILE A 199 15.59 -6.11 5.89
CA ILE A 199 16.60 -5.45 5.09
C ILE A 199 17.25 -4.37 5.93
N ASP A 200 18.56 -4.48 6.11
CA ASP A 200 19.39 -3.46 6.76
C ASP A 200 20.21 -2.71 5.71
N ARG A 201 19.71 -1.55 5.31
CA ARG A 201 20.35 -0.69 4.31
C ARG A 201 21.71 -0.18 4.77
N SER A 202 21.99 -0.10 6.09
CA SER A 202 23.29 0.28 6.60
C SER A 202 24.38 -0.73 6.26
N LYS A 203 23.98 -1.98 5.99
CA LYS A 203 24.86 -3.06 5.52
C LYS A 203 24.89 -3.20 3.99
N GLY A 204 24.23 -2.29 3.26
CA GLY A 204 24.15 -2.35 1.80
C GLY A 204 23.14 -3.38 1.28
N GLU A 205 22.27 -3.91 2.14
CA GLU A 205 21.21 -4.82 1.73
C GLU A 205 20.15 -4.07 0.90
N LYS A 206 19.60 -4.74 -0.12
CA LYS A 206 18.64 -4.16 -1.06
C LYS A 206 17.27 -4.81 -0.94
N VAL A 207 16.24 -4.06 -1.35
CA VAL A 207 14.91 -4.62 -1.56
C VAL A 207 15.00 -5.74 -2.62
N PRO A 208 14.26 -6.86 -2.45
CA PRO A 208 14.26 -7.95 -3.42
C PRO A 208 13.92 -7.48 -4.83
N GLU A 209 14.65 -7.99 -5.81
CA GLU A 209 14.34 -7.77 -7.22
C GLU A 209 13.23 -8.73 -7.68
N GLY A 210 12.46 -8.31 -8.72
CA GLY A 210 11.43 -9.16 -9.32
C GLY A 210 10.11 -9.23 -8.54
N LEU A 211 9.89 -8.34 -7.55
CA LEU A 211 8.56 -8.19 -6.96
C LEU A 211 7.57 -7.71 -8.04
N PRO A 212 6.33 -8.23 -8.07
CA PRO A 212 5.30 -7.74 -8.97
C PRO A 212 5.04 -6.24 -8.77
N GLU A 213 4.62 -5.55 -9.82
CA GLU A 213 4.23 -4.15 -9.74
C GLU A 213 2.96 -3.96 -8.88
N SER A 214 2.84 -2.81 -8.25
CA SER A 214 1.60 -2.43 -7.57
C SER A 214 0.51 -2.13 -8.60
N ILE A 215 -0.74 -2.49 -8.29
CA ILE A 215 -1.90 -2.11 -9.09
C ILE A 215 -1.97 -0.57 -9.13
N LYS A 216 -2.18 -0.02 -10.32
CA LYS A 216 -2.24 1.43 -10.51
C LYS A 216 -3.51 2.01 -9.91
N LYS A 217 -3.42 3.26 -9.44
CA LYS A 217 -4.55 3.93 -8.78
C LYS A 217 -5.77 4.12 -9.66
N ASP A 218 -5.58 4.34 -10.94
CA ASP A 218 -6.63 4.53 -11.95
C ASP A 218 -7.39 3.24 -12.29
N GLU A 219 -6.89 2.09 -11.84
CA GLU A 219 -7.62 0.82 -11.92
C GLU A 219 -8.71 0.69 -10.84
N PHE A 220 -8.62 1.48 -9.76
CA PHE A 220 -9.63 1.48 -8.70
C PHE A 220 -10.70 2.56 -8.92
N THR A 221 -11.96 2.17 -8.83
CA THR A 221 -13.09 3.11 -8.80
C THR A 221 -13.47 3.40 -7.35
N TYR A 222 -12.96 4.49 -6.80
CA TYR A 222 -13.23 4.87 -5.42
C TYR A 222 -14.60 5.53 -5.25
N LYS A 223 -15.26 5.20 -4.12
CA LYS A 223 -16.51 5.81 -3.66
C LYS A 223 -16.31 6.35 -2.24
N SER A 224 -16.87 7.53 -1.97
CA SER A 224 -16.67 8.18 -0.68
C SER A 224 -17.48 7.51 0.43
N VAL A 225 -16.80 7.21 1.52
CA VAL A 225 -17.40 6.84 2.81
C VAL A 225 -17.59 8.09 3.66
N TYR A 226 -16.57 8.93 3.74
CA TYR A 226 -16.58 10.19 4.46
C TYR A 226 -15.45 11.10 3.94
N THR A 227 -15.79 12.37 3.73
CA THR A 227 -14.79 13.42 3.44
C THR A 227 -14.92 14.52 4.49
N LYS A 228 -13.82 14.96 5.07
CA LYS A 228 -13.79 16.10 5.98
C LYS A 228 -14.27 17.34 5.24
N PRO A 229 -15.13 18.19 5.85
CA PRO A 229 -15.44 19.48 5.29
C PRO A 229 -14.16 20.28 5.07
N VAL A 230 -13.94 20.74 3.85
CA VAL A 230 -12.85 21.65 3.54
C VAL A 230 -13.19 22.99 4.17
N THR A 231 -12.52 23.37 5.26
CA THR A 231 -12.56 24.74 5.76
C THR A 231 -11.80 25.61 4.77
N LYS A 232 -12.54 26.30 3.90
CA LYS A 232 -11.99 27.30 2.97
C LYS A 232 -11.38 28.43 3.79
N LYS A 233 -10.07 28.34 4.09
CA LYS A 233 -9.33 29.51 4.51
C LYS A 233 -9.11 30.32 3.25
N GLU A 234 -9.69 31.51 3.16
CA GLU A 234 -9.62 32.38 1.99
C GLU A 234 -8.14 32.61 1.62
N ALA A 235 -7.79 32.24 0.38
CA ALA A 235 -6.49 32.51 -0.18
C ALA A 235 -6.37 34.02 -0.42
N SER A 236 -5.63 34.72 0.42
CA SER A 236 -5.10 36.02 0.04
C SER A 236 -4.11 35.82 -1.11
N ALA A 237 -4.26 36.59 -2.18
CA ALA A 237 -3.34 36.57 -3.32
C ALA A 237 -1.93 36.98 -2.87
N GLN A 238 -1.13 36.03 -2.43
CA GLN A 238 0.22 36.21 -1.94
C GLN A 238 1.18 35.89 -3.08
N LYS A 239 2.03 36.85 -3.39
CA LYS A 239 3.11 36.69 -4.35
C LYS A 239 4.18 35.84 -3.67
N GLY A 240 4.35 34.57 -4.04
CA GLY A 240 5.25 33.62 -3.42
C GLY A 240 4.60 32.24 -3.22
N ILE A 241 5.14 31.44 -2.32
CA ILE A 241 4.60 30.10 -2.01
C ILE A 241 3.18 30.21 -1.46
N ASN A 242 2.24 29.50 -2.09
CA ASN A 242 0.85 29.40 -1.67
C ASN A 242 0.59 28.02 -1.00
N ILE A 243 0.52 28.03 0.32
CA ILE A 243 0.32 26.84 1.16
C ILE A 243 -1.00 26.12 0.80
N VAL A 244 -2.07 26.88 0.53
CA VAL A 244 -3.41 26.32 0.24
C VAL A 244 -3.44 25.61 -1.11
N GLU A 245 -2.77 26.17 -2.14
CA GLU A 245 -2.65 25.52 -3.45
C GLU A 245 -1.91 24.18 -3.33
N ILE A 246 -0.79 24.18 -2.60
CA ILE A 246 0.03 22.97 -2.40
C ILE A 246 -0.75 21.88 -1.63
N GLN A 247 -1.53 22.27 -0.63
CA GLN A 247 -2.42 21.34 0.10
C GLN A 247 -3.49 20.73 -0.80
N ASN A 248 -3.92 21.47 -1.82
CA ASN A 248 -4.91 21.01 -2.81
C ASN A 248 -4.26 20.28 -4.01
N GLY A 249 -2.95 20.00 -3.94
CA GLY A 249 -2.23 19.28 -5.00
C GLY A 249 -1.78 20.14 -6.18
N ASP A 250 -1.97 21.46 -6.13
CA ASP A 250 -1.43 22.41 -7.11
C ASP A 250 -0.09 22.99 -6.59
N TYR A 251 1.00 22.57 -7.22
CA TYR A 251 2.35 23.01 -6.83
C TYR A 251 2.87 24.18 -7.68
N SER A 252 1.99 24.87 -8.42
CA SER A 252 2.38 25.94 -9.34
C SER A 252 3.18 27.06 -8.65
N SER A 253 2.81 27.44 -7.42
CA SER A 253 3.56 28.45 -6.65
C SER A 253 4.93 27.98 -6.18
N LEU A 254 5.14 26.65 -6.13
CA LEU A 254 6.41 26.03 -5.73
C LEU A 254 7.29 25.70 -6.94
N ALA A 255 6.71 25.68 -8.16
CA ALA A 255 7.41 25.28 -9.37
C ALA A 255 8.70 26.08 -9.59
N GLY A 256 9.75 25.37 -9.99
CA GLY A 256 11.09 25.91 -10.22
C GLY A 256 12.18 25.09 -9.55
N THR A 257 13.40 25.61 -9.59
CA THR A 257 14.61 24.98 -9.07
C THR A 257 14.99 25.58 -7.72
N TRP A 258 15.15 24.75 -6.72
CA TRP A 258 15.51 25.10 -5.36
C TRP A 258 16.88 24.51 -5.02
N LYS A 259 17.79 25.32 -4.51
CA LYS A 259 19.18 24.92 -4.25
C LYS A 259 19.68 25.45 -2.90
N ASN A 260 20.40 24.60 -2.16
CA ASN A 260 21.08 25.01 -0.93
C ASN A 260 22.56 25.40 -1.17
N ALA A 261 23.21 25.93 -0.14
CA ALA A 261 24.61 26.35 -0.21
C ALA A 261 25.58 25.19 -0.47
N GLN A 262 25.17 23.94 -0.16
CA GLN A 262 25.96 22.72 -0.38
C GLN A 262 25.82 22.17 -1.81
N GLY A 263 24.98 22.80 -2.65
CA GLY A 263 24.74 22.37 -4.02
C GLY A 263 23.61 21.36 -4.21
N TYR A 264 22.96 20.91 -3.12
CA TYR A 264 21.81 20.02 -3.20
C TYR A 264 20.62 20.75 -3.86
N THR A 265 19.98 20.08 -4.81
CA THR A 265 18.96 20.69 -5.67
C THR A 265 17.68 19.87 -5.65
N ILE A 266 16.54 20.55 -5.57
CA ILE A 266 15.20 19.98 -5.72
C ILE A 266 14.46 20.77 -6.80
N VAL A 267 13.74 20.10 -7.67
CA VAL A 267 12.93 20.72 -8.72
C VAL A 267 11.47 20.36 -8.50
N PHE A 268 10.60 21.35 -8.61
CA PHE A 268 9.16 21.19 -8.63
C PHE A 268 8.59 21.69 -9.96
N ASP A 269 7.55 21.02 -10.43
CA ASP A 269 6.63 21.52 -11.44
C ASP A 269 5.23 21.71 -10.83
N LYS A 270 4.25 22.09 -11.65
CA LYS A 270 2.86 22.27 -11.20
C LYS A 270 2.22 20.99 -10.65
N ASN A 271 2.76 19.81 -10.97
CA ASN A 271 2.26 18.52 -10.53
C ASN A 271 3.00 17.98 -9.29
N GLY A 272 4.07 18.66 -8.84
CA GLY A 272 4.82 18.32 -7.64
C GLY A 272 6.31 18.11 -7.87
N LEU A 273 6.90 17.18 -7.12
CA LEU A 273 8.34 16.89 -7.15
C LEU A 273 8.73 16.23 -8.47
N VAL A 274 9.65 16.88 -9.20
CA VAL A 274 10.24 16.30 -10.42
C VAL A 274 11.36 15.35 -10.00
N SER A 275 11.08 14.05 -10.04
CA SER A 275 12.03 13.00 -9.70
C SER A 275 11.70 11.72 -10.46
N GLU A 276 12.71 10.98 -10.89
CA GLU A 276 12.54 9.65 -11.51
C GLU A 276 12.24 8.59 -10.46
N HIS A 277 12.77 8.76 -9.23
CA HIS A 277 12.77 7.71 -8.21
C HIS A 277 11.92 8.00 -6.99
N SER A 278 11.41 9.23 -6.86
CA SER A 278 10.70 9.65 -5.65
C SER A 278 9.37 10.32 -5.97
N GLU A 279 8.42 10.19 -5.05
CA GLU A 279 7.11 10.84 -5.13
C GLU A 279 6.72 11.47 -3.80
N ILE A 280 5.90 12.51 -3.84
CA ILE A 280 5.24 13.06 -2.66
C ILE A 280 4.09 12.11 -2.31
N PHE A 281 4.08 11.58 -1.09
CA PHE A 281 3.00 10.70 -0.64
C PHE A 281 2.14 11.33 0.47
N THR A 282 2.65 12.35 1.17
CA THR A 282 1.90 13.08 2.18
C THR A 282 2.16 14.57 2.12
N VAL A 283 1.14 15.37 2.48
CA VAL A 283 1.23 16.82 2.68
C VAL A 283 0.61 17.12 4.04
N LYS A 284 1.40 17.63 4.99
CA LYS A 284 0.97 17.87 6.38
C LYS A 284 1.31 19.31 6.78
N PRO A 285 0.33 20.09 7.32
CA PRO A 285 0.65 21.36 7.94
C PRO A 285 1.46 21.15 9.24
N GLU A 286 2.45 22.01 9.46
CA GLU A 286 3.12 22.13 10.74
C GLU A 286 2.27 22.96 11.71
N LYS A 287 2.70 23.06 12.95
CA LYS A 287 1.98 23.45 14.17
C LYS A 287 0.93 24.60 14.05
N ASP A 288 1.16 25.59 13.21
CA ASP A 288 0.26 26.74 13.01
C ASP A 288 -0.33 26.85 11.60
N GLY A 289 -0.04 25.87 10.76
CA GLY A 289 -0.50 25.85 9.36
C GLY A 289 0.22 26.84 8.44
N THR A 290 1.26 27.52 8.90
CA THR A 290 2.06 28.45 8.09
C THR A 290 3.19 27.76 7.34
N VAL A 291 3.55 26.55 7.72
CA VAL A 291 4.59 25.70 7.13
C VAL A 291 3.98 24.38 6.74
N LEU A 292 4.36 23.81 5.60
CA LEU A 292 3.99 22.46 5.22
C LEU A 292 5.17 21.51 5.32
N ARG A 293 4.85 20.25 5.67
CA ARG A 293 5.74 19.11 5.55
C ARG A 293 5.25 18.18 4.45
N LEU A 294 6.04 18.02 3.41
CA LEU A 294 5.82 17.00 2.39
C LEU A 294 6.58 15.75 2.80
N GLY A 295 5.89 14.62 2.85
CA GLY A 295 6.54 13.30 2.93
C GLY A 295 6.90 12.83 1.54
N VAL A 296 8.14 12.38 1.36
CA VAL A 296 8.67 11.88 0.08
C VAL A 296 9.11 10.45 0.27
N ARG A 297 8.67 9.57 -0.63
CA ARG A 297 9.00 8.14 -0.65
C ARG A 297 9.48 7.68 -2.03
N PRO A 298 10.06 6.48 -2.15
CA PRO A 298 10.32 5.87 -3.46
C PRO A 298 9.04 5.70 -4.28
N LYS A 299 9.10 5.94 -5.59
CA LYS A 299 8.00 5.64 -6.53
C LYS A 299 7.69 4.14 -6.53
N GLY A 300 6.40 3.83 -6.73
CA GLY A 300 5.94 2.45 -6.74
C GLY A 300 5.75 1.85 -5.36
N GLY A 301 5.76 2.68 -4.31
CA GLY A 301 5.59 2.22 -2.93
C GLY A 301 6.89 1.84 -2.24
N GLY A 302 6.77 1.23 -1.07
CA GLY A 302 7.90 0.85 -0.23
C GLY A 302 8.16 1.82 0.89
N VAL A 303 9.07 1.41 1.77
CA VAL A 303 9.42 2.12 3.00
C VAL A 303 10.75 2.86 2.86
N GLY A 304 10.86 3.93 3.61
CA GLY A 304 11.97 4.86 3.56
C GLY A 304 11.59 6.11 2.80
N GLY A 305 12.30 7.19 3.08
CA GLY A 305 12.02 8.48 2.48
C GLY A 305 12.61 9.60 3.30
N TYR A 306 12.22 10.81 2.97
CA TYR A 306 12.61 12.02 3.65
C TYR A 306 11.44 13.01 3.65
N PHE A 307 11.57 14.10 4.36
CA PHE A 307 10.58 15.17 4.30
C PHE A 307 11.14 16.42 3.62
N ILE A 308 10.23 17.21 3.07
CA ILE A 308 10.53 18.57 2.62
C ILE A 308 9.63 19.52 3.41
N LEU A 309 10.22 20.48 4.13
CA LEU A 309 9.49 21.58 4.72
C LEU A 309 9.35 22.68 3.68
N ILE A 310 8.15 23.19 3.54
CA ILE A 310 7.81 24.33 2.69
C ILE A 310 7.54 25.50 3.62
N ILE A 311 8.38 26.53 3.56
CA ILE A 311 8.37 27.66 4.48
C ILE A 311 8.24 28.95 3.69
N PRO A 312 7.04 29.56 3.59
CA PRO A 312 6.84 30.83 2.92
C PRO A 312 7.65 31.97 3.53
N ALA A 313 7.90 33.00 2.75
CA ALA A 313 8.47 34.26 3.25
C ALA A 313 7.59 34.82 4.38
N GLY A 314 8.24 35.29 5.45
CA GLY A 314 7.57 35.78 6.66
C GLY A 314 7.17 34.68 7.66
N ALA A 315 7.08 33.41 7.27
CA ALA A 315 6.80 32.31 8.20
C ALA A 315 8.05 31.93 9.00
N GLU A 316 7.89 31.59 10.28
CA GLU A 316 8.99 31.08 11.09
C GLU A 316 9.27 29.60 10.77
N ALA A 317 10.52 29.26 10.56
CA ALA A 317 10.94 27.87 10.43
C ALA A 317 10.74 27.13 11.77
N PRO A 318 10.42 25.83 11.77
CA PRO A 318 10.30 25.02 12.98
C PRO A 318 11.54 25.15 13.87
N LYS A 319 11.35 25.13 15.19
CA LYS A 319 12.46 25.17 16.14
C LYS A 319 13.24 23.86 16.12
N VAL A 320 14.53 23.94 16.29
CA VAL A 320 15.44 22.79 16.39
C VAL A 320 15.45 22.25 17.80
N ASN A 321 15.26 20.96 17.97
CA ASN A 321 15.39 20.26 19.25
C ASN A 321 16.90 20.03 19.54
N ASN A 322 17.36 20.42 20.71
CA ASN A 322 18.75 20.24 21.13
C ASN A 322 19.04 18.84 21.71
N GLY A 323 18.02 17.98 21.86
CA GLY A 323 18.17 16.64 22.42
C GLY A 323 18.08 16.58 23.96
N ASP A 324 18.16 17.70 24.66
CA ASP A 324 18.01 17.85 26.11
C ASP A 324 16.61 18.33 26.55
N GLY A 325 15.65 18.33 25.61
CA GLY A 325 14.29 18.85 25.80
C GLY A 325 14.15 20.36 25.55
N THR A 326 15.24 21.07 25.30
CA THR A 326 15.22 22.49 24.93
C THR A 326 15.17 22.64 23.40
N THR A 327 14.73 23.81 22.93
CA THR A 327 14.70 24.13 21.49
C THR A 327 15.39 25.46 21.24
N LYS A 328 15.93 25.60 20.02
CA LYS A 328 16.49 26.85 19.52
C LYS A 328 15.88 27.24 18.17
N PRO A 329 15.87 28.52 17.81
CA PRO A 329 15.45 28.97 16.47
C PRO A 329 16.32 28.36 15.38
N ALA A 330 15.71 28.08 14.24
CA ALA A 330 16.44 27.74 13.02
C ALA A 330 17.10 29.02 12.44
N GLN A 331 18.21 28.82 11.77
CA GLN A 331 18.97 29.94 11.15
C GLN A 331 18.66 29.99 9.64
N SER A 332 17.56 30.64 9.27
CA SER A 332 17.13 30.77 7.89
C SER A 332 16.79 32.25 7.57
N ASP A 333 16.82 32.62 6.30
CA ASP A 333 16.38 33.93 5.85
C ASP A 333 14.86 33.98 5.77
N ASN A 334 14.23 34.58 6.78
CA ASN A 334 12.77 34.68 6.87
C ASN A 334 12.16 35.64 5.84
N SER A 335 12.94 36.47 5.15
CA SER A 335 12.43 37.37 4.12
C SER A 335 12.14 36.64 2.79
N ARG A 336 12.58 35.41 2.65
CA ARG A 336 12.47 34.59 1.44
C ARG A 336 11.68 33.32 1.64
N ASP A 337 11.01 32.91 0.57
CA ASP A 337 10.51 31.53 0.46
C ASP A 337 11.68 30.55 0.52
N ARG A 338 11.55 29.49 1.30
CA ARG A 338 12.61 28.51 1.48
C ARG A 338 12.10 27.12 1.75
N LEU A 339 12.89 26.13 1.38
CA LEU A 339 12.65 24.73 1.66
C LEU A 339 13.74 24.19 2.59
N TYR A 340 13.42 23.10 3.26
CA TYR A 340 14.38 22.25 3.95
C TYR A 340 14.08 20.80 3.61
N ALA A 341 15.07 20.00 3.22
CA ALA A 341 14.88 18.60 2.89
C ALA A 341 15.86 17.72 3.67
N GLY A 342 15.37 16.63 4.24
CA GLY A 342 16.19 15.68 4.98
C GLY A 342 15.37 14.65 5.75
N GLN A 343 16.06 13.75 6.40
CA GLN A 343 15.48 12.81 7.36
C GLN A 343 15.45 13.42 8.77
N ASP A 344 16.43 14.26 9.08
CA ASP A 344 16.55 15.01 10.32
C ASP A 344 16.50 16.50 10.05
N TYR A 345 16.05 17.28 11.03
CA TYR A 345 15.97 18.72 10.94
C TYR A 345 17.06 19.40 11.79
N SER A 346 18.09 19.94 11.14
CA SER A 346 19.22 20.61 11.82
C SER A 346 19.02 22.12 12.01
N GLY A 347 18.16 22.74 11.19
CA GLY A 347 17.94 24.19 11.15
C GLY A 347 19.18 25.02 10.81
N LYS A 348 20.24 24.43 10.25
CA LYS A 348 21.46 25.13 9.83
C LYS A 348 21.22 25.95 8.56
N PRO A 349 21.84 27.15 8.42
CA PRO A 349 21.53 28.04 7.31
C PRO A 349 21.91 27.47 5.93
N ASP A 350 22.98 26.69 5.84
CA ASP A 350 23.50 26.07 4.62
C ASP A 350 22.66 24.88 4.12
N HIS A 351 21.72 24.41 4.92
CA HIS A 351 20.80 23.33 4.56
C HIS A 351 19.49 23.82 3.95
N PHE A 352 19.13 25.11 4.13
CA PHE A 352 17.93 25.65 3.50
C PHE A 352 18.13 25.85 2.01
N LEU A 353 17.13 25.44 1.23
CA LEU A 353 17.09 25.64 -0.22
C LEU A 353 16.30 26.91 -0.52
N TYR A 354 16.82 27.67 -1.46
CA TYR A 354 16.22 28.91 -1.98
C TYR A 354 16.01 28.77 -3.48
N LYS A 355 14.98 29.42 -4.01
CA LYS A 355 14.66 29.40 -5.42
C LYS A 355 15.79 30.10 -6.21
N VAL A 356 16.22 29.50 -7.33
CA VAL A 356 17.36 30.00 -8.15
C VAL A 356 16.94 30.39 -9.57
N ASP A 357 15.67 30.20 -9.96
CA ASP A 357 15.06 30.57 -11.24
C ASP A 357 13.77 31.36 -11.07
#